data_a7d14bfbb96b05406a8f067d764cabbd
#
_entry.id   a7d14bfbb96b05406a8f067d764cabbd
#
_cell.length_a   1.000
_cell.length_b   1.000
_cell.length_c   1.000
_cell.angle_alpha   90.00
_cell.angle_beta   90.00
_cell.angle_gamma   90.00
#
_symmetry.space_group_name_H-M   'P 1'
#
loop_
_entity.id
_entity.type
_entity.pdbx_description
1 polymer ?
#
loop_
_entity_poly.entity_id
_entity_poly.type
_entity_poly.pdbx_seq_one_letter_code
_entity_poly.pdbx_strand_id
1 'polypeptide(L)'
;DIVRVTCNEVEAAEGLVEITQRSPVPIIADIHFQYKLALAAIDAGVDGLRLNPGNIRKESQIKEVAKAALSANIPIRIGVNGGSLDKDLLEKYGDATPEALVESAMTELKYLEDVDFFNIKISVKHSNVPLMIESYRLLAEKVEYPLHLGVTEAGPLPGGLIKSTAGISTLLLSLIHISEPTRPTR
;
A
#
# COMPACT_ATOMS: atom_id res chain seq x y z
N ASP A 1 -16.13 -3.94 7.00
CA ASP A 1 -15.04 -3.13 6.43
C ASP A 1 -13.68 -3.59 6.95
N ILE A 2 -12.63 -2.80 6.86
CA ILE A 2 -11.25 -3.16 7.23
C ILE A 2 -10.68 -2.07 8.11
N VAL A 3 -9.93 -2.43 9.15
CA VAL A 3 -9.20 -1.48 9.99
C VAL A 3 -7.70 -1.62 9.74
N ARG A 4 -7.01 -0.48 9.58
CA ARG A 4 -5.57 -0.43 9.47
C ARG A 4 -4.99 0.19 10.73
N VAL A 5 -4.03 -0.51 11.34
CA VAL A 5 -3.33 -0.10 12.55
C VAL A 5 -1.84 0.07 12.28
N THR A 6 -1.22 1.05 12.90
CA THR A 6 0.22 1.27 12.79
C THR A 6 0.97 0.28 13.67
N CYS A 7 2.03 -0.33 13.11
CA CYS A 7 2.95 -1.19 13.83
C CYS A 7 4.37 -0.65 13.61
N ASN A 8 4.81 0.26 14.48
CA ASN A 8 6.07 1.00 14.37
C ASN A 8 7.08 0.69 15.48
N GLU A 9 6.69 -0.10 16.46
CA GLU A 9 7.51 -0.52 17.62
C GLU A 9 7.10 -1.92 18.10
N VAL A 10 7.92 -2.52 18.94
CA VAL A 10 7.73 -3.90 19.42
C VAL A 10 6.45 -4.04 20.22
N GLU A 11 6.17 -3.09 21.10
CA GLU A 11 4.98 -3.05 21.95
C GLU A 11 3.69 -2.99 21.11
N ALA A 12 3.74 -2.28 19.97
CA ALA A 12 2.62 -2.25 19.02
C ALA A 12 2.40 -3.63 18.37
N ALA A 13 3.48 -4.35 18.01
CA ALA A 13 3.39 -5.69 17.48
C ALA A 13 2.84 -6.70 18.51
N GLU A 14 3.26 -6.60 19.77
CA GLU A 14 2.73 -7.42 20.87
C GLU A 14 1.23 -7.17 21.09
N GLY A 15 0.80 -5.90 21.05
CA GLY A 15 -0.62 -5.52 21.18
C GLY A 15 -1.50 -6.03 20.06
N LEU A 16 -0.93 -6.28 18.86
CA LEU A 16 -1.68 -6.84 17.74
C LEU A 16 -2.29 -8.21 18.04
N VAL A 17 -1.64 -9.04 18.84
CA VAL A 17 -2.13 -10.39 19.19
C VAL A 17 -3.54 -10.33 19.81
N GLU A 18 -3.74 -9.43 20.78
CA GLU A 18 -5.07 -9.26 21.39
C GLU A 18 -6.07 -8.61 20.42
N ILE A 19 -5.62 -7.64 19.63
CA ILE A 19 -6.46 -6.92 18.67
C ILE A 19 -6.99 -7.88 17.60
N THR A 20 -6.14 -8.69 17.00
CA THR A 20 -6.53 -9.63 15.92
C THR A 20 -7.50 -10.69 16.42
N GLN A 21 -7.28 -11.21 17.65
CA GLN A 21 -8.18 -12.22 18.25
C GLN A 21 -9.56 -11.68 18.61
N ARG A 22 -9.70 -10.39 18.88
CA ARG A 22 -10.95 -9.77 19.35
C ARG A 22 -11.67 -8.94 18.29
N SER A 23 -10.98 -8.61 17.21
CA SER A 23 -11.55 -7.76 16.16
C SER A 23 -12.62 -8.52 15.37
N PRO A 24 -13.83 -7.94 15.20
CA PRO A 24 -14.85 -8.49 14.32
C PRO A 24 -14.60 -8.17 12.83
N VAL A 25 -13.54 -7.43 12.51
CA VAL A 25 -13.19 -7.00 11.15
C VAL A 25 -11.71 -7.25 10.89
N PRO A 26 -11.31 -7.46 9.62
CA PRO A 26 -9.92 -7.66 9.25
C PRO A 26 -9.00 -6.53 9.70
N ILE A 27 -7.83 -6.89 10.21
CA ILE A 27 -6.79 -5.97 10.67
C ILE A 27 -5.61 -5.97 9.69
N ILE A 28 -5.26 -4.79 9.19
CA ILE A 28 -4.08 -4.58 8.35
C ILE A 28 -3.00 -3.88 9.14
N ALA A 29 -1.82 -4.47 9.26
CA ALA A 29 -0.67 -3.81 9.88
C ALA A 29 0.02 -2.86 8.89
N ASP A 30 0.19 -1.61 9.30
CA ASP A 30 0.92 -0.58 8.56
C ASP A 30 2.37 -0.52 9.06
N ILE A 31 3.27 -1.05 8.26
CA ILE A 31 4.69 -1.17 8.59
C ILE A 31 5.46 0.02 8.02
N HIS A 32 6.15 0.75 8.90
CA HIS A 32 6.85 1.97 8.50
C HIS A 32 8.33 1.74 8.19
N PHE A 33 9.16 1.26 9.16
CA PHE A 33 10.61 1.29 8.99
C PHE A 33 11.31 -0.04 9.22
N GLN A 34 10.75 -0.93 10.00
CA GLN A 34 11.42 -2.15 10.43
C GLN A 34 10.70 -3.38 9.89
N TYR A 35 11.33 -4.08 8.95
CA TYR A 35 10.76 -5.30 8.38
C TYR A 35 10.47 -6.41 9.41
N LYS A 36 11.21 -6.44 10.53
CA LYS A 36 10.97 -7.38 11.62
C LYS A 36 9.61 -7.19 12.29
N LEU A 37 9.09 -5.96 12.29
CA LEU A 37 7.74 -5.69 12.78
C LEU A 37 6.68 -6.24 11.82
N ALA A 38 6.98 -6.33 10.51
CA ALA A 38 6.11 -7.02 9.56
C ALA A 38 6.01 -8.51 9.89
N LEU A 39 7.13 -9.16 10.19
CA LEU A 39 7.15 -10.57 10.60
C LEU A 39 6.39 -10.79 11.90
N ALA A 40 6.61 -9.95 12.91
CA ALA A 40 5.89 -10.01 14.18
C ALA A 40 4.39 -9.76 14.01
N ALA A 41 3.98 -8.86 13.12
CA ALA A 41 2.57 -8.63 12.81
C ALA A 41 1.92 -9.85 12.12
N ILE A 42 2.64 -10.53 11.23
CA ILE A 42 2.19 -11.78 10.62
C ILE A 42 1.98 -12.86 11.69
N ASP A 43 2.97 -13.02 12.58
CA ASP A 43 2.89 -13.98 13.70
C ASP A 43 1.74 -13.64 14.67
N ALA A 44 1.40 -12.36 14.83
CA ALA A 44 0.24 -11.90 15.61
C ALA A 44 -1.12 -12.16 14.91
N GLY A 45 -1.14 -12.67 13.67
CA GLY A 45 -2.35 -13.07 12.97
C GLY A 45 -3.09 -11.92 12.29
N VAL A 46 -2.39 -10.91 11.76
CA VAL A 46 -3.04 -9.86 10.95
C VAL A 46 -3.54 -10.41 9.61
N ASP A 47 -4.57 -9.80 9.06
CA ASP A 47 -5.20 -10.20 7.80
C ASP A 47 -4.51 -9.60 6.56
N GLY A 48 -3.47 -8.82 6.76
CA GLY A 48 -2.65 -8.27 5.68
C GLY A 48 -1.66 -7.22 6.15
N LEU A 49 -0.76 -6.86 5.24
CA LEU A 49 0.28 -5.86 5.49
C LEU A 49 0.15 -4.67 4.55
N ARG A 50 0.59 -3.51 5.01
CA ARG A 50 0.95 -2.38 4.14
C ARG A 50 2.43 -2.10 4.31
N LEU A 51 3.16 -2.14 3.20
CA LEU A 51 4.57 -1.75 3.10
C LEU A 51 4.69 -0.41 2.36
N ASN A 52 5.68 0.39 2.75
CA ASN A 52 6.01 1.63 2.07
C ASN A 52 7.42 1.54 1.48
N PRO A 53 7.56 1.51 0.12
CA PRO A 53 8.85 1.40 -0.55
C PRO A 53 9.85 2.48 -0.15
N GLY A 54 9.37 3.68 0.16
CA GLY A 54 10.21 4.76 0.65
C GLY A 54 10.88 4.50 2.00
N ASN A 55 10.36 3.57 2.79
CA ASN A 55 10.81 3.29 4.16
C ASN A 55 11.56 1.97 4.30
N ILE A 56 11.09 0.89 3.68
CA ILE A 56 11.76 -0.41 3.65
C ILE A 56 12.30 -0.62 2.24
N ARG A 57 13.61 -0.53 2.07
CA ARG A 57 14.27 -0.43 0.75
C ARG A 57 15.12 -1.64 0.40
N LYS A 58 15.53 -2.45 1.39
CA LYS A 58 16.40 -3.59 1.16
C LYS A 58 15.61 -4.74 0.57
N GLU A 59 15.91 -5.09 -0.68
CA GLU A 59 15.31 -6.19 -1.41
C GLU A 59 15.22 -7.48 -0.58
N SER A 60 16.31 -7.87 0.11
CA SER A 60 16.35 -9.07 0.93
C SER A 60 15.31 -9.05 2.06
N GLN A 61 15.05 -7.88 2.67
CA GLN A 61 14.07 -7.72 3.73
C GLN A 61 12.64 -7.79 3.18
N ILE A 62 12.39 -7.19 2.03
CA ILE A 62 11.09 -7.24 1.34
C ILE A 62 10.78 -8.70 0.96
N LYS A 63 11.75 -9.40 0.38
CA LYS A 63 11.61 -10.83 0.02
C LYS A 63 11.38 -11.74 1.22
N GLU A 64 11.98 -11.45 2.37
CA GLU A 64 11.74 -12.19 3.61
C GLU A 64 10.29 -11.99 4.10
N VAL A 65 9.80 -10.75 4.12
CA VAL A 65 8.40 -10.43 4.47
C VAL A 65 7.43 -11.08 3.49
N ALA A 66 7.72 -11.03 2.19
CA ALA A 66 6.87 -11.64 1.17
C ALA A 66 6.73 -13.16 1.35
N LYS A 67 7.83 -13.87 1.66
CA LYS A 67 7.80 -15.31 1.95
C LYS A 67 6.97 -15.64 3.20
N ALA A 68 7.10 -14.83 4.25
CA ALA A 68 6.29 -15.00 5.45
C ALA A 68 4.79 -14.74 5.16
N ALA A 69 4.46 -13.69 4.42
CA ALA A 69 3.09 -13.37 4.02
C ALA A 69 2.49 -14.46 3.11
N LEU A 70 3.30 -15.04 2.19
CA LEU A 70 2.90 -16.17 1.36
C LEU A 70 2.54 -17.39 2.23
N SER A 71 3.39 -17.71 3.20
CA SER A 71 3.17 -18.83 4.12
C SER A 71 1.91 -18.62 4.99
N ALA A 72 1.62 -17.39 5.39
CA ALA A 72 0.44 -17.02 6.14
C ALA A 72 -0.81 -16.79 5.26
N ASN A 73 -0.67 -16.83 3.94
CA ASN A 73 -1.73 -16.57 2.96
C ASN A 73 -2.42 -15.21 3.13
N ILE A 74 -1.67 -14.17 3.44
CA ILE A 74 -2.18 -12.79 3.61
C ILE A 74 -1.71 -11.87 2.49
N PRO A 75 -2.51 -10.84 2.10
CA PRO A 75 -2.13 -9.88 1.07
C PRO A 75 -1.11 -8.85 1.57
N ILE A 76 -0.29 -8.36 0.63
CA ILE A 76 0.53 -7.17 0.83
C ILE A 76 0.00 -6.03 -0.02
N ARG A 77 -0.15 -4.85 0.59
CA ARG A 77 -0.39 -3.62 -0.14
C ARG A 77 0.90 -2.80 -0.25
N ILE A 78 1.38 -2.62 -1.48
CA ILE A 78 2.41 -1.63 -1.80
C ILE A 78 1.79 -0.24 -1.65
N GLY A 79 2.33 0.58 -0.75
CA GLY A 79 1.72 1.86 -0.38
C GLY A 79 2.67 3.05 -0.61
N VAL A 80 2.83 3.48 -1.85
CA VAL A 80 3.63 4.66 -2.20
C VAL A 80 2.90 5.95 -1.85
N ASN A 81 3.60 6.88 -1.22
CA ASN A 81 3.12 8.23 -0.96
C ASN A 81 4.14 9.27 -1.44
N GLY A 82 3.69 10.34 -2.08
CA GLY A 82 4.55 11.43 -2.55
C GLY A 82 5.41 12.05 -1.45
N GLY A 83 4.88 12.19 -0.24
CA GLY A 83 5.62 12.76 0.90
C GLY A 83 6.69 11.85 1.52
N SER A 84 6.79 10.58 1.12
CA SER A 84 7.78 9.62 1.62
C SER A 84 8.50 8.87 0.50
N LEU A 85 8.60 9.50 -0.67
CA LEU A 85 9.30 8.93 -1.81
C LEU A 85 10.81 8.80 -1.53
N ASP A 86 11.46 7.83 -2.17
CA ASP A 86 12.90 7.62 -2.06
C ASP A 86 13.68 8.83 -2.54
N LYS A 87 14.80 9.16 -1.85
CA LYS A 87 15.64 10.31 -2.20
C LYS A 87 16.25 10.18 -3.60
N ASP A 88 16.64 8.98 -3.99
CA ASP A 88 17.24 8.73 -5.30
C ASP A 88 16.21 9.01 -6.43
N LEU A 89 14.94 8.69 -6.18
CA LEU A 89 13.85 9.02 -7.11
C LEU A 89 13.55 10.51 -7.12
N LEU A 90 13.56 11.17 -5.95
CA LEU A 90 13.40 12.62 -5.89
C LEU A 90 14.53 13.36 -6.60
N GLU A 91 15.78 12.90 -6.48
CA GLU A 91 16.93 13.46 -7.22
C GLU A 91 16.81 13.22 -8.72
N LYS A 92 16.37 12.03 -9.14
CA LYS A 92 16.19 11.65 -10.54
C LYS A 92 15.11 12.47 -11.24
N TYR A 93 13.97 12.69 -10.58
CA TYR A 93 12.77 13.32 -11.17
C TYR A 93 12.59 14.79 -10.76
N GLY A 94 13.36 15.28 -9.82
CA GLY A 94 13.30 16.65 -9.30
C GLY A 94 12.17 16.91 -8.31
N ASP A 95 11.13 16.06 -8.30
CA ASP A 95 9.97 16.14 -7.40
C ASP A 95 9.27 14.78 -7.32
N ALA A 96 8.22 14.67 -6.49
CA ALA A 96 7.33 13.51 -6.41
C ALA A 96 6.34 13.47 -7.61
N THR A 97 6.88 13.27 -8.80
CA THR A 97 6.09 13.21 -10.05
C THR A 97 5.31 11.90 -10.17
N PRO A 98 4.30 11.81 -11.06
CA PRO A 98 3.60 10.56 -11.34
C PRO A 98 4.54 9.42 -11.72
N GLU A 99 5.55 9.68 -12.54
CA GLU A 99 6.53 8.69 -12.99
C GLU A 99 7.37 8.19 -11.81
N ALA A 100 7.78 9.09 -10.91
CA ALA A 100 8.56 8.74 -9.72
C ALA A 100 7.76 7.84 -8.77
N LEU A 101 6.47 8.13 -8.55
CA LEU A 101 5.59 7.29 -7.72
C LEU A 101 5.39 5.92 -8.34
N VAL A 102 5.18 5.85 -9.65
CA VAL A 102 4.99 4.59 -10.37
C VAL A 102 6.28 3.77 -10.39
N GLU A 103 7.43 4.39 -10.64
CA GLU A 103 8.73 3.68 -10.59
C GLU A 103 8.98 3.08 -9.20
N SER A 104 8.68 3.82 -8.13
CA SER A 104 8.77 3.31 -6.75
C SER A 104 7.89 2.07 -6.54
N ALA A 105 6.63 2.12 -7.02
CA ALA A 105 5.71 0.99 -6.92
C ALA A 105 6.19 -0.24 -7.71
N MET A 106 6.66 -0.02 -8.94
CA MET A 106 7.15 -1.08 -9.83
C MET A 106 8.40 -1.76 -9.31
N THR A 107 9.29 -1.01 -8.64
CA THR A 107 10.49 -1.57 -8.03
C THR A 107 10.13 -2.56 -6.92
N GLU A 108 9.21 -2.18 -6.02
CA GLU A 108 8.77 -3.08 -4.94
C GLU A 108 7.96 -4.26 -5.47
N LEU A 109 7.10 -4.01 -6.46
CA LEU A 109 6.33 -5.05 -7.14
C LEU A 109 7.26 -6.16 -7.67
N LYS A 110 8.34 -5.77 -8.34
CA LYS A 110 9.33 -6.73 -8.84
C LYS A 110 9.94 -7.57 -7.73
N TYR A 111 10.28 -6.99 -6.57
CA TYR A 111 10.84 -7.76 -5.46
C TYR A 111 9.86 -8.79 -4.89
N LEU A 112 8.56 -8.50 -4.92
CA LEU A 112 7.52 -9.44 -4.50
C LEU A 112 7.34 -10.55 -5.55
N GLU A 113 7.27 -10.21 -6.82
CA GLU A 113 7.14 -11.17 -7.93
C GLU A 113 8.35 -12.12 -8.04
N ASP A 114 9.57 -11.63 -7.76
CA ASP A 114 10.80 -12.44 -7.76
C ASP A 114 10.79 -13.61 -6.73
N VAL A 115 9.84 -13.61 -5.80
CA VAL A 115 9.62 -14.70 -4.82
C VAL A 115 8.26 -15.37 -4.97
N ASP A 116 7.65 -15.24 -6.17
CA ASP A 116 6.35 -15.81 -6.52
C ASP A 116 5.19 -15.33 -5.62
N PHE A 117 5.29 -14.09 -5.11
CA PHE A 117 4.23 -13.48 -4.31
C PHE A 117 3.35 -12.58 -5.19
N PHE A 118 2.09 -12.97 -5.41
CA PHE A 118 1.14 -12.29 -6.29
C PHE A 118 -0.13 -11.77 -5.59
N ASN A 119 -0.31 -12.02 -4.29
CA ASN A 119 -1.45 -11.47 -3.54
C ASN A 119 -1.20 -10.00 -3.16
N ILE A 120 -1.19 -9.14 -4.16
CA ILE A 120 -0.73 -7.75 -4.09
C ILE A 120 -1.87 -6.79 -4.39
N LYS A 121 -1.89 -5.66 -3.67
CA LYS A 121 -2.63 -4.44 -4.01
C LYS A 121 -1.65 -3.29 -4.09
N ILE A 122 -1.94 -2.28 -4.91
CA ILE A 122 -1.01 -1.15 -5.07
C ILE A 122 -1.74 0.17 -4.83
N SER A 123 -1.09 1.10 -4.15
CA SER A 123 -1.56 2.48 -4.02
C SER A 123 -0.41 3.46 -4.28
N VAL A 124 -0.68 4.46 -5.11
CA VAL A 124 0.21 5.59 -5.40
C VAL A 124 -0.52 6.87 -5.05
N LYS A 125 -0.32 7.34 -3.81
CA LYS A 125 -1.07 8.46 -3.25
C LYS A 125 -0.25 9.74 -3.26
N HIS A 126 -0.95 10.85 -3.51
CA HIS A 126 -0.39 12.19 -3.42
C HIS A 126 -1.40 13.14 -2.80
N SER A 127 -0.95 14.23 -2.15
CA SER A 127 -1.81 15.29 -1.60
C SER A 127 -2.34 16.24 -2.69
N ASN A 128 -1.62 16.35 -3.81
CA ASN A 128 -2.06 17.04 -5.02
C ASN A 128 -2.94 16.09 -5.83
N VAL A 129 -4.23 16.42 -5.99
CA VAL A 129 -5.22 15.55 -6.63
C VAL A 129 -4.93 15.28 -8.11
N PRO A 130 -4.59 16.28 -8.97
CA PRO A 130 -4.16 16.02 -10.34
C PRO A 130 -3.00 15.03 -10.46
N LEU A 131 -1.92 15.22 -9.69
CA LEU A 131 -0.77 14.31 -9.69
C LEU A 131 -1.18 12.89 -9.25
N MET A 132 -2.03 12.77 -8.24
CA MET A 132 -2.55 11.49 -7.80
C MET A 132 -3.32 10.77 -8.91
N ILE A 133 -4.22 11.48 -9.60
CA ILE A 133 -5.01 10.93 -10.71
C ILE A 133 -4.08 10.43 -11.83
N GLU A 134 -3.10 11.23 -12.22
CA GLU A 134 -2.14 10.88 -13.27
C GLU A 134 -1.28 9.68 -12.87
N SER A 135 -0.82 9.62 -11.61
CA SER A 135 -0.07 8.48 -11.08
C SER A 135 -0.86 7.16 -11.18
N TYR A 136 -2.13 7.17 -10.80
CA TYR A 136 -2.98 5.98 -10.91
C TYR A 136 -3.24 5.58 -12.36
N ARG A 137 -3.45 6.53 -13.27
CA ARG A 137 -3.63 6.26 -14.70
C ARG A 137 -2.38 5.62 -15.29
N LEU A 138 -1.21 6.21 -15.03
CA LEU A 138 0.06 5.70 -15.50
C LEU A 138 0.37 4.31 -14.91
N LEU A 139 0.01 4.06 -13.64
CA LEU A 139 0.17 2.75 -13.03
C LEU A 139 -0.76 1.71 -13.64
N ALA A 140 -2.01 2.07 -13.90
CA ALA A 140 -3.02 1.17 -14.47
C ALA A 140 -2.66 0.67 -15.89
N GLU A 141 -1.86 1.44 -16.63
CA GLU A 141 -1.32 1.02 -17.93
C GLU A 141 -0.22 -0.05 -17.82
N LYS A 142 0.35 -0.22 -16.63
CA LYS A 142 1.53 -1.07 -16.39
C LYS A 142 1.25 -2.34 -15.58
N VAL A 143 0.13 -2.39 -14.85
CA VAL A 143 -0.18 -3.49 -13.94
C VAL A 143 -1.65 -3.89 -14.03
N GLU A 144 -1.90 -5.18 -13.79
CA GLU A 144 -3.26 -5.74 -13.65
C GLU A 144 -3.67 -5.95 -12.18
N TYR A 145 -2.81 -5.58 -11.24
CA TYR A 145 -3.09 -5.71 -9.81
C TYR A 145 -4.18 -4.72 -9.35
N PRO A 146 -4.99 -5.10 -8.35
CA PRO A 146 -5.97 -4.21 -7.76
C PRO A 146 -5.36 -2.92 -7.25
N LEU A 147 -5.97 -1.79 -7.61
CA LEU A 147 -5.54 -0.46 -7.18
C LEU A 147 -6.34 -0.01 -5.96
N HIS A 148 -5.65 0.40 -4.91
CA HIS A 148 -6.26 0.96 -3.70
C HIS A 148 -6.24 2.49 -3.77
N LEU A 149 -7.37 3.09 -4.18
CA LEU A 149 -7.49 4.52 -4.44
C LEU A 149 -7.49 5.35 -3.15
N GLY A 150 -6.96 6.56 -3.22
CA GLY A 150 -7.02 7.51 -2.11
C GLY A 150 -6.12 8.72 -2.31
N VAL A 151 -6.54 9.84 -1.70
CA VAL A 151 -5.73 11.05 -1.54
C VAL A 151 -5.06 11.00 -0.18
N THR A 152 -3.76 11.25 -0.11
CA THR A 152 -3.06 11.38 1.18
C THR A 152 -3.11 12.81 1.66
N GLU A 153 -3.16 13.01 2.99
CA GLU A 153 -3.16 14.36 3.60
C GLU A 153 -4.21 15.30 2.99
N ALA A 154 -5.40 14.78 2.74
CA ALA A 154 -6.47 15.55 2.12
C ALA A 154 -6.91 16.76 2.96
N GLY A 155 -6.70 16.71 4.27
CA GLY A 155 -7.04 17.76 5.22
C GLY A 155 -8.39 17.56 5.92
N PRO A 156 -8.79 18.50 6.80
CA PRO A 156 -10.06 18.43 7.53
C PRO A 156 -11.26 18.71 6.62
N LEU A 157 -12.46 18.43 7.14
CA LEU A 157 -13.73 18.80 6.50
C LEU A 157 -13.89 20.33 6.45
N PRO A 158 -14.50 20.86 5.39
CA PRO A 158 -15.02 20.16 4.20
C PRO A 158 -13.97 19.93 3.11
N GLY A 159 -12.80 20.57 3.19
CA GLY A 159 -11.78 20.55 2.13
C GLY A 159 -11.27 19.14 1.81
N GLY A 160 -11.01 18.32 2.83
CA GLY A 160 -10.57 16.94 2.67
C GLY A 160 -11.59 16.07 1.96
N LEU A 161 -12.87 16.26 2.25
CA LEU A 161 -13.95 15.56 1.55
C LEU A 161 -13.99 15.93 0.07
N ILE A 162 -13.91 17.24 -0.25
CA ILE A 162 -13.93 17.73 -1.63
C ILE A 162 -12.75 17.14 -2.42
N LYS A 163 -11.54 17.21 -1.88
CA LYS A 163 -10.34 16.64 -2.53
C LYS A 163 -10.47 15.13 -2.76
N SER A 164 -10.88 14.39 -1.74
CA SER A 164 -11.02 12.94 -1.83
C SER A 164 -12.11 12.54 -2.83
N THR A 165 -13.25 13.24 -2.80
CA THR A 165 -14.33 13.00 -3.76
C THR A 165 -13.87 13.29 -5.18
N ALA A 166 -13.25 14.44 -5.44
CA ALA A 166 -12.77 14.82 -6.76
C ALA A 166 -11.77 13.77 -7.32
N GLY A 167 -10.78 13.39 -6.51
CA GLY A 167 -9.76 12.43 -6.94
C GLY A 167 -10.31 11.03 -7.17
N ILE A 168 -11.03 10.49 -6.20
CA ILE A 168 -11.54 9.12 -6.27
C ILE A 168 -12.62 9.00 -7.35
N SER A 169 -13.58 9.93 -7.42
CA SER A 169 -14.64 9.89 -8.44
C SER A 169 -14.09 9.99 -9.86
N THR A 170 -13.06 10.82 -10.09
CA THR A 170 -12.40 10.92 -11.40
C THR A 170 -11.79 9.59 -11.82
N LEU A 171 -11.15 8.88 -10.91
CA LEU A 171 -10.58 7.57 -11.18
C LEU A 171 -11.66 6.51 -11.41
N LEU A 172 -12.72 6.51 -10.63
CA LEU A 172 -13.87 5.61 -10.79
C LEU A 172 -14.55 5.81 -12.17
N LEU A 173 -14.70 7.04 -12.62
CA LEU A 173 -15.28 7.36 -13.92
C LEU A 173 -14.36 7.02 -15.09
N SER A 174 -13.04 6.96 -14.90
CA SER A 174 -12.09 6.68 -15.98
C SER A 174 -11.92 5.20 -16.29
N LEU A 175 -12.74 4.32 -15.72
CA LEU A 175 -12.73 2.86 -15.96
C LEU A 175 -11.35 2.21 -15.69
N ILE A 176 -10.51 2.85 -14.89
CA ILE A 176 -9.31 2.19 -14.38
C ILE A 176 -9.78 0.96 -13.59
N HIS A 177 -9.13 -0.18 -13.77
CA HIS A 177 -9.42 -1.44 -13.13
C HIS A 177 -9.53 -1.28 -11.60
N ILE A 178 -10.72 -0.88 -11.18
CA ILE A 178 -11.12 -1.00 -9.79
C ILE A 178 -11.49 -2.45 -9.68
N SER A 179 -10.70 -3.21 -8.94
CA SER A 179 -11.08 -4.57 -8.63
C SER A 179 -12.48 -4.54 -8.00
N GLU A 180 -13.47 -4.88 -8.79
CA GLU A 180 -14.66 -5.42 -8.19
C GLU A 180 -14.20 -6.61 -7.35
N PRO A 181 -14.69 -6.77 -6.11
CA PRO A 181 -14.44 -7.99 -5.38
C PRO A 181 -14.92 -9.12 -6.29
N THR A 182 -13.99 -9.92 -6.78
CA THR A 182 -14.30 -11.11 -7.56
C THR A 182 -15.30 -11.89 -6.74
N ARG A 183 -16.57 -11.93 -7.18
CA ARG A 183 -17.54 -12.85 -6.59
C ARG A 183 -16.95 -14.23 -6.70
N PRO A 184 -16.88 -15.02 -5.62
CA PRO A 184 -16.50 -16.42 -5.73
C PRO A 184 -17.44 -17.03 -6.78
N THR A 185 -16.90 -17.50 -7.86
CA THR A 185 -17.61 -18.37 -8.77
C THR A 185 -18.01 -19.60 -7.96
N ARG A 186 -19.32 -19.81 -7.80
CA ARG A 186 -19.89 -21.00 -7.19
C ARG A 186 -19.52 -22.25 -7.99
#